data_573619352b4962bb82621eb5fd658192
#
_entry.id   573619352b4962bb82621eb5fd658192
#
_cell.length_a   1.000
_cell.length_b   1.000
_cell.length_c   1.000
_cell.angle_alpha   90.00
_cell.angle_beta   90.00
_cell.angle_gamma   90.00
#
_symmetry.space_group_name_H-M   'P 1'
#
loop_
_entity.id
_entity.type
_entity.pdbx_description
1 polymer ?
#
loop_
_entity_poly.entity_id
_entity_poly.type
_entity_poly.pdbx_seq_one_letter_code
_entity_poly.pdbx_strand_id
1 'polypeptide(L)'
;PKALAYGNSIELHTGILCIGGCDSIQCYNDVFQIQLIDGQIKIDTEWPSLPVPLANATASLLGDKIYVAGGQKSMEKPEATNYFFVLDLNSRNKGWKELPSWPGEPRGYAVSTTQSDGVDKCFYLFSGRNYKADGYINTLTDGYAFNPRLNSWKKLKQSFPVMAGNALSCGANHILFLGG
;
A
#
# COMPACT_ATOMS: atom_id res chain seq x y z
N PRO A 1 16.08 0.62 -16.15
CA PRO A 1 14.91 0.84 -15.29
C PRO A 1 14.18 2.12 -15.71
N LYS A 2 12.86 2.12 -15.60
CA LYS A 2 12.04 3.31 -15.82
C LYS A 2 12.20 4.25 -14.62
N ALA A 3 12.18 5.56 -14.86
CA ALA A 3 12.10 6.54 -13.78
C ALA A 3 10.65 6.58 -13.28
N LEU A 4 10.38 5.96 -12.15
CA LEU A 4 9.04 5.87 -11.56
C LEU A 4 8.97 6.74 -10.31
N ALA A 5 7.83 7.41 -10.15
CA ALA A 5 7.45 8.14 -8.96
C ALA A 5 6.14 7.56 -8.38
N TYR A 6 5.83 7.89 -7.13
CA TYR A 6 4.56 7.56 -6.47
C TYR A 6 4.23 6.06 -6.39
N GLY A 7 5.25 5.20 -6.53
CA GLY A 7 5.17 3.78 -6.22
C GLY A 7 5.38 3.52 -4.73
N ASN A 8 5.25 2.26 -4.34
CA ASN A 8 5.56 1.80 -2.99
C ASN A 8 6.91 1.08 -2.94
N SER A 9 7.55 1.11 -1.79
CA SER A 9 8.74 0.33 -1.51
C SER A 9 8.56 -0.49 -0.23
N ILE A 10 8.94 -1.76 -0.29
CA ILE A 10 8.91 -2.68 0.86
C ILE A 10 10.31 -3.25 1.05
N GLU A 11 10.83 -3.11 2.27
CA GLU A 11 12.08 -3.75 2.64
C GLU A 11 11.87 -5.26 2.79
N LEU A 12 12.70 -6.04 2.11
CA LEU A 12 12.81 -7.49 2.22
C LEU A 12 14.24 -7.84 2.64
N HIS A 13 14.45 -9.03 3.18
CA HIS A 13 15.79 -9.50 3.58
C HIS A 13 16.81 -9.46 2.43
N THR A 14 16.36 -9.57 1.20
CA THR A 14 17.18 -9.61 -0.02
C THR A 14 17.26 -8.28 -0.75
N GLY A 15 16.65 -7.22 -0.24
CA GLY A 15 16.66 -5.90 -0.88
C GLY A 15 15.34 -5.16 -0.77
N ILE A 16 15.07 -4.23 -1.67
CA ILE A 16 13.89 -3.38 -1.66
C ILE A 16 12.98 -3.77 -2.83
N LEU A 17 11.76 -4.16 -2.53
CA LEU A 17 10.72 -4.41 -3.53
C LEU A 17 10.03 -3.10 -3.89
N CYS A 18 10.02 -2.76 -5.17
CA CYS A 18 9.32 -1.61 -5.72
C CYS A 18 8.02 -2.07 -6.38
N ILE A 19 6.91 -1.38 -6.12
CA ILE A 19 5.56 -1.81 -6.51
C ILE A 19 4.82 -0.63 -7.15
N GLY A 20 4.42 -0.78 -8.41
CA GLY A 20 3.65 0.22 -9.15
C GLY A 20 4.39 1.54 -9.35
N GLY A 21 3.66 2.63 -9.35
CA GLY A 21 4.15 3.98 -9.61
C GLY A 21 3.75 4.49 -10.98
N CYS A 22 4.20 5.67 -11.31
CA CYS A 22 3.96 6.30 -12.61
C CYS A 22 5.18 7.09 -13.08
N ASP A 23 5.20 7.40 -14.36
CA ASP A 23 6.03 8.45 -14.96
C ASP A 23 5.15 9.66 -15.35
N SER A 24 5.64 10.52 -16.23
CA SER A 24 4.91 11.70 -16.72
C SER A 24 3.78 11.34 -17.68
N ILE A 25 3.66 10.10 -18.12
CA ILE A 25 2.73 9.66 -19.17
C ILE A 25 1.64 8.75 -18.59
N GLN A 26 2.04 7.75 -17.77
CA GLN A 26 1.11 6.72 -17.30
C GLN A 26 1.50 6.11 -15.96
N CYS A 27 0.55 5.41 -15.35
CA CYS A 27 0.79 4.54 -14.21
C CYS A 27 1.17 3.13 -14.69
N TYR A 28 1.90 2.42 -13.82
CA TYR A 28 2.43 1.08 -14.10
C TYR A 28 1.97 0.07 -13.05
N ASN A 29 1.96 -1.18 -13.46
CA ASN A 29 1.71 -2.33 -12.58
C ASN A 29 2.98 -3.15 -12.35
N ASP A 30 4.13 -2.63 -12.76
CA ASP A 30 5.42 -3.31 -12.60
C ASP A 30 5.75 -3.54 -11.13
N VAL A 31 6.33 -4.70 -10.83
CA VAL A 31 6.91 -5.05 -9.54
C VAL A 31 8.31 -5.57 -9.78
N PHE A 32 9.29 -5.01 -9.11
CA PHE A 32 10.68 -5.43 -9.24
C PHE A 32 11.43 -5.22 -7.92
N GLN A 33 12.50 -5.97 -7.73
CA GLN A 33 13.32 -5.87 -6.54
C GLN A 33 14.70 -5.29 -6.87
N ILE A 34 15.14 -4.34 -6.07
CA ILE A 34 16.51 -3.81 -6.09
C ILE A 34 17.30 -4.56 -5.02
N GLN A 35 18.39 -5.18 -5.42
CA GLN A 35 19.26 -5.99 -4.57
C GLN A 35 20.69 -5.44 -4.61
N LEU A 36 21.42 -5.56 -3.51
CA LEU A 36 22.85 -5.30 -3.45
C LEU A 36 23.58 -6.66 -3.32
N ILE A 37 24.21 -7.11 -4.40
CA ILE A 37 24.92 -8.40 -4.46
C ILE A 37 26.39 -8.11 -4.84
N ASP A 38 27.31 -8.50 -3.95
CA ASP A 38 28.76 -8.29 -4.14
C ASP A 38 29.12 -6.82 -4.43
N GLY A 39 28.45 -5.88 -3.75
CA GLY A 39 28.66 -4.44 -3.92
C GLY A 39 28.06 -3.85 -5.20
N GLN A 40 27.32 -4.64 -5.98
CA GLN A 40 26.67 -4.20 -7.21
C GLN A 40 25.15 -4.20 -7.08
N ILE A 41 24.51 -3.17 -7.64
CA ILE A 41 23.06 -3.11 -7.72
C ILE A 41 22.58 -4.05 -8.82
N LYS A 42 21.71 -4.99 -8.46
CA LYS A 42 20.97 -5.86 -9.38
C LYS A 42 19.48 -5.61 -9.28
N ILE A 43 18.80 -5.74 -10.41
CA ILE A 43 17.34 -5.58 -10.48
C ILE A 43 16.77 -6.93 -10.90
N ASP A 44 15.95 -7.50 -10.00
CA ASP A 44 15.15 -8.69 -10.27
C ASP A 44 13.75 -8.26 -10.72
N THR A 45 13.37 -8.61 -11.93
CA THR A 45 12.09 -8.32 -12.56
C THR A 45 11.15 -9.53 -12.61
N GLU A 46 11.53 -10.65 -12.01
CA GLU A 46 10.73 -11.89 -12.00
C GLU A 46 9.69 -11.91 -10.87
N TRP A 47 9.09 -10.75 -10.63
CA TRP A 47 8.01 -10.59 -9.68
C TRP A 47 6.66 -10.49 -10.39
N PRO A 48 5.59 -11.05 -9.82
CA PRO A 48 4.26 -10.92 -10.43
C PRO A 48 3.82 -9.46 -10.43
N SER A 49 3.45 -8.94 -11.60
CA SER A 49 2.89 -7.59 -11.73
C SER A 49 1.58 -7.45 -10.96
N LEU A 50 1.27 -6.24 -10.48
CA LEU A 50 -0.05 -5.93 -9.93
C LEU A 50 -1.14 -6.22 -10.97
N PRO A 51 -2.36 -6.59 -10.55
CA PRO A 51 -3.48 -6.81 -11.47
C PRO A 51 -3.87 -5.58 -12.28
N VAL A 52 -3.59 -4.40 -11.75
CA VAL A 52 -3.87 -3.09 -12.38
C VAL A 52 -2.72 -2.12 -12.13
N PRO A 53 -2.50 -1.12 -13.01
CA PRO A 53 -1.56 -0.03 -12.73
C PRO A 53 -2.01 0.75 -11.50
N LEU A 54 -1.08 1.07 -10.59
CA LEU A 54 -1.38 1.87 -9.39
C LEU A 54 -0.23 2.83 -9.06
N ALA A 55 -0.60 4.08 -8.84
CA ALA A 55 0.23 5.09 -8.18
C ALA A 55 -0.47 5.60 -6.92
N ASN A 56 0.29 6.19 -5.99
CA ASN A 56 -0.25 6.73 -4.73
C ASN A 56 -1.07 5.72 -3.90
N ALA A 57 -0.85 4.43 -4.11
CA ALA A 57 -1.32 3.38 -3.22
C ALA A 57 -0.48 3.37 -1.94
N THR A 58 -0.87 2.58 -0.96
CA THR A 58 -0.04 2.30 0.20
C THR A 58 0.21 0.81 0.32
N ALA A 59 1.39 0.42 0.82
CA ALA A 59 1.75 -0.98 0.98
C ALA A 59 2.43 -1.26 2.32
N SER A 60 2.20 -2.44 2.87
CA SER A 60 2.86 -2.90 4.09
C SER A 60 3.07 -4.41 4.09
N LEU A 61 4.18 -4.84 4.70
CA LEU A 61 4.52 -6.24 4.91
C LEU A 61 3.96 -6.72 6.25
N LEU A 62 3.21 -7.81 6.25
CA LEU A 62 2.69 -8.47 7.43
C LEU A 62 3.05 -9.96 7.39
N GLY A 63 4.03 -10.36 8.17
CA GLY A 63 4.61 -11.70 8.08
C GLY A 63 5.17 -11.94 6.67
N ASP A 64 4.72 -12.99 6.01
CA ASP A 64 5.13 -13.34 4.65
C ASP A 64 4.14 -12.81 3.58
N LYS A 65 3.36 -11.79 3.89
CA LYS A 65 2.37 -11.24 2.96
C LYS A 65 2.54 -9.73 2.78
N ILE A 66 2.57 -9.30 1.52
CA ILE A 66 2.54 -7.89 1.16
C ILE A 66 1.11 -7.51 0.84
N TYR A 67 0.62 -6.46 1.49
CA TYR A 67 -0.69 -5.88 1.23
C TYR A 67 -0.54 -4.55 0.54
N VAL A 68 -1.35 -4.31 -0.50
CA VAL A 68 -1.41 -3.04 -1.24
C VAL A 68 -2.86 -2.55 -1.20
N ALA A 69 -3.07 -1.29 -0.81
CA ALA A 69 -4.39 -0.72 -0.65
C ALA A 69 -4.53 0.63 -1.35
N GLY A 70 -5.67 0.83 -2.01
CA GLY A 70 -6.07 2.09 -2.63
C GLY A 70 -5.22 2.46 -3.84
N GLY A 71 -4.92 3.77 -3.95
CA GLY A 71 -4.19 4.33 -5.08
C GLY A 71 -5.08 4.83 -6.20
N GLN A 72 -4.46 5.16 -7.31
CA GLN A 72 -5.13 5.64 -8.52
C GLN A 72 -4.50 5.03 -9.77
N LYS A 73 -5.30 4.83 -10.82
CA LYS A 73 -4.85 4.16 -12.07
C LYS A 73 -4.27 5.14 -13.09
N SER A 74 -4.50 6.42 -12.90
CA SER A 74 -4.07 7.47 -13.82
C SER A 74 -3.74 8.75 -13.05
N MET A 75 -2.78 9.51 -13.54
CA MET A 75 -2.47 10.84 -13.01
C MET A 75 -3.35 11.91 -13.66
N GLU A 76 -3.79 11.70 -14.88
CA GLU A 76 -4.69 12.60 -15.60
C GLU A 76 -6.12 12.57 -15.03
N LYS A 77 -6.58 11.35 -14.67
CA LYS A 77 -7.86 11.13 -13.99
C LYS A 77 -7.60 10.53 -12.62
N PRO A 78 -7.31 11.34 -11.61
CA PRO A 78 -6.81 10.89 -10.33
C PRO A 78 -7.90 10.33 -9.41
N GLU A 79 -8.87 9.61 -9.97
CA GLU A 79 -9.90 8.90 -9.21
C GLU A 79 -9.25 7.83 -8.33
N ALA A 80 -9.52 7.94 -7.04
CA ALA A 80 -9.03 6.97 -6.07
C ALA A 80 -9.75 5.62 -6.24
N THR A 81 -9.05 4.56 -5.90
CA THR A 81 -9.56 3.18 -5.94
C THR A 81 -9.77 2.63 -4.53
N ASN A 82 -10.52 1.56 -4.44
CA ASN A 82 -10.70 0.77 -3.22
C ASN A 82 -10.09 -0.63 -3.34
N TYR A 83 -9.16 -0.83 -4.26
CA TYR A 83 -8.46 -2.10 -4.39
C TYR A 83 -7.71 -2.46 -3.12
N PHE A 84 -7.76 -3.73 -2.78
CA PHE A 84 -6.98 -4.32 -1.71
C PHE A 84 -6.40 -5.63 -2.18
N PHE A 85 -5.09 -5.64 -2.43
CA PHE A 85 -4.39 -6.81 -2.96
C PHE A 85 -3.46 -7.40 -1.90
N VAL A 86 -3.25 -8.71 -2.00
CA VAL A 86 -2.25 -9.42 -1.21
C VAL A 86 -1.37 -10.29 -2.11
N LEU A 87 -0.06 -10.27 -1.85
CA LEU A 87 0.91 -11.20 -2.40
C LEU A 87 1.49 -12.04 -1.26
N ASP A 88 1.38 -13.36 -1.38
CA ASP A 88 2.01 -14.30 -0.46
C ASP A 88 3.43 -14.65 -0.96
N LEU A 89 4.45 -14.27 -0.19
CA LEU A 89 5.85 -14.47 -0.54
C LEU A 89 6.24 -15.95 -0.62
N ASN A 90 5.57 -16.81 0.15
CA ASN A 90 5.79 -18.26 0.11
C ASN A 90 5.19 -18.93 -1.13
N SER A 91 4.32 -18.23 -1.85
CA SER A 91 3.68 -18.72 -3.07
C SER A 91 3.54 -17.64 -4.13
N ARG A 92 4.59 -16.81 -4.30
CA ARG A 92 4.58 -15.64 -5.18
C ARG A 92 4.24 -15.96 -6.64
N ASN A 93 4.51 -17.19 -7.08
CA ASN A 93 4.14 -17.69 -8.42
C ASN A 93 2.64 -17.74 -8.67
N LYS A 94 1.80 -17.71 -7.63
CA LYS A 94 0.34 -17.61 -7.75
C LYS A 94 -0.14 -16.19 -8.04
N GLY A 95 0.77 -15.19 -7.96
CA GLY A 95 0.47 -13.79 -8.20
C GLY A 95 -0.33 -13.13 -7.07
N TRP A 96 -0.75 -11.90 -7.34
CA TRP A 96 -1.58 -11.10 -6.44
C TRP A 96 -3.01 -11.61 -6.40
N LYS A 97 -3.59 -11.60 -5.20
CA LYS A 97 -5.00 -11.89 -4.96
C LYS A 97 -5.71 -10.63 -4.51
N GLU A 98 -6.86 -10.34 -5.09
CA GLU A 98 -7.76 -9.30 -4.58
C GLU A 98 -8.53 -9.82 -3.36
N LEU A 99 -8.59 -8.97 -2.34
CA LEU A 99 -9.33 -9.19 -1.09
C LEU A 99 -10.50 -8.22 -0.99
N PRO A 100 -11.50 -8.50 -0.14
CA PRO A 100 -12.56 -7.53 0.16
C PRO A 100 -11.96 -6.21 0.65
N SER A 101 -12.39 -5.10 0.07
CA SER A 101 -11.95 -3.76 0.46
C SER A 101 -12.51 -3.35 1.81
N TRP A 102 -11.94 -2.30 2.40
CA TRP A 102 -12.49 -1.67 3.61
C TRP A 102 -13.87 -1.05 3.34
N PRO A 103 -14.73 -0.96 4.37
CA PRO A 103 -16.09 -0.43 4.23
C PRO A 103 -16.11 1.11 4.27
N GLY A 104 -15.33 1.77 3.44
CA GLY A 104 -15.20 3.23 3.38
C GLY A 104 -14.90 3.72 1.98
N GLU A 105 -14.68 5.03 1.88
CA GLU A 105 -14.41 5.70 0.61
C GLU A 105 -13.13 5.18 -0.06
N PRO A 106 -13.11 5.11 -1.41
CA PRO A 106 -11.87 4.92 -2.16
C PRO A 106 -10.84 5.97 -1.77
N ARG A 107 -9.55 5.62 -1.80
CA ARG A 107 -8.48 6.52 -1.35
C ARG A 107 -7.17 6.33 -2.07
N GLY A 108 -6.54 7.42 -2.41
CA GLY A 108 -5.12 7.51 -2.73
C GLY A 108 -4.38 8.27 -1.62
N TYR A 109 -3.06 8.24 -1.63
CA TYR A 109 -2.20 8.91 -0.65
C TYR A 109 -2.46 8.49 0.79
N ALA A 110 -3.12 7.37 1.00
CA ALA A 110 -3.34 6.80 2.32
C ALA A 110 -2.02 6.33 2.94
N VAL A 111 -2.03 6.19 4.25
CA VAL A 111 -0.89 5.70 5.00
C VAL A 111 -1.23 4.34 5.59
N SER A 112 -0.33 3.38 5.49
CA SER A 112 -0.51 2.05 6.08
C SER A 112 0.69 1.61 6.90
N THR A 113 0.42 0.73 7.85
CA THR A 113 1.43 0.00 8.60
C THR A 113 0.84 -1.30 9.13
N THR A 114 1.64 -2.09 9.80
CA THR A 114 1.19 -3.30 10.48
C THR A 114 1.47 -3.21 11.97
N GLN A 115 0.51 -3.61 12.80
CA GLN A 115 0.68 -3.60 14.25
C GLN A 115 -0.25 -4.64 14.89
N SER A 116 0.02 -5.00 16.13
CA SER A 116 -0.88 -5.83 16.93
C SER A 116 -2.12 -5.04 17.38
N ASP A 117 -3.28 -5.68 17.35
CA ASP A 117 -4.52 -5.16 17.95
C ASP A 117 -4.70 -5.63 19.42
N GLY A 118 -3.67 -6.29 19.96
CA GLY A 118 -3.66 -6.92 21.26
C GLY A 118 -3.86 -8.44 21.20
N VAL A 119 -4.32 -8.99 20.09
CA VAL A 119 -4.54 -10.42 19.84
C VAL A 119 -3.80 -10.88 18.60
N ASP A 120 -4.08 -10.22 17.47
CA ASP A 120 -3.52 -10.55 16.16
C ASP A 120 -2.69 -9.40 15.60
N LYS A 121 -1.77 -9.71 14.68
CA LYS A 121 -1.15 -8.69 13.83
C LYS A 121 -2.09 -8.35 12.69
N CYS A 122 -2.38 -7.06 12.53
CA CYS A 122 -3.31 -6.51 11.56
C CYS A 122 -2.60 -5.54 10.59
N PHE A 123 -3.15 -5.40 9.40
CA PHE A 123 -2.83 -4.30 8.50
C PHE A 123 -3.73 -3.11 8.82
N TYR A 124 -3.13 -1.94 8.99
CA TYR A 124 -3.84 -0.70 9.29
C TYR A 124 -3.78 0.24 8.10
N LEU A 125 -4.93 0.85 7.78
CA LEU A 125 -5.11 1.82 6.71
C LEU A 125 -5.69 3.11 7.28
N PHE A 126 -5.04 4.24 7.01
CA PHE A 126 -5.43 5.53 7.57
C PHE A 126 -5.61 6.56 6.49
N SER A 127 -6.67 7.38 6.62
CA SER A 127 -6.84 8.65 5.95
C SER A 127 -6.62 8.58 4.42
N GLY A 128 -5.83 9.51 3.86
CA GLY A 128 -5.68 9.69 2.43
C GLY A 128 -6.71 10.67 1.87
N ARG A 129 -6.89 10.63 0.57
CA ARG A 129 -7.85 11.50 -0.13
C ARG A 129 -8.54 10.79 -1.30
N ASN A 130 -9.69 11.32 -1.67
CA ASN A 130 -10.32 11.09 -2.96
C ASN A 130 -10.80 12.44 -3.55
N TYR A 131 -11.54 12.37 -4.66
CA TYR A 131 -12.18 13.53 -5.26
C TYR A 131 -13.69 13.42 -5.11
N LYS A 132 -14.34 14.53 -4.76
CA LYS A 132 -15.78 14.65 -4.80
C LYS A 132 -16.26 14.77 -6.25
N ALA A 133 -17.57 14.58 -6.47
CA ALA A 133 -18.18 14.70 -7.78
C ALA A 133 -18.01 16.09 -8.43
N ASP A 134 -17.81 17.13 -7.62
CA ASP A 134 -17.52 18.50 -8.03
C ASP A 134 -16.02 18.76 -8.34
N GLY A 135 -15.17 17.73 -8.24
CA GLY A 135 -13.73 17.80 -8.46
C GLY A 135 -12.91 18.30 -7.28
N TYR A 136 -13.52 18.66 -6.15
CA TYR A 136 -12.77 19.07 -4.97
C TYR A 136 -12.12 17.88 -4.25
N ILE A 137 -10.95 18.14 -3.68
CA ILE A 137 -10.24 17.17 -2.85
C ILE A 137 -11.04 16.92 -1.56
N ASN A 138 -11.30 15.66 -1.29
CA ASN A 138 -11.90 15.20 -0.05
C ASN A 138 -10.81 14.49 0.79
N THR A 139 -10.31 15.17 1.80
CA THR A 139 -9.38 14.57 2.76
C THR A 139 -10.16 13.68 3.73
N LEU A 140 -9.77 12.42 3.79
CA LEU A 140 -10.40 11.43 4.65
C LEU A 140 -9.80 11.48 6.06
N THR A 141 -10.60 11.18 7.07
CA THR A 141 -10.18 11.22 8.48
C THR A 141 -10.46 9.91 9.21
N ASP A 142 -10.85 8.89 8.46
CA ASP A 142 -11.17 7.57 9.00
C ASP A 142 -9.96 6.63 8.92
N GLY A 143 -10.02 5.56 9.69
CA GLY A 143 -9.03 4.51 9.68
C GLY A 143 -9.67 3.13 9.84
N TYR A 144 -8.97 2.12 9.38
CA TYR A 144 -9.42 0.73 9.35
C TYR A 144 -8.28 -0.22 9.72
N ALA A 145 -8.64 -1.32 10.35
CA ALA A 145 -7.74 -2.45 10.60
C ALA A 145 -8.27 -3.70 9.89
N PHE A 146 -7.44 -4.33 9.09
CA PHE A 146 -7.72 -5.64 8.49
C PHE A 146 -7.05 -6.73 9.30
N ASN A 147 -7.86 -7.68 9.75
CA ASN A 147 -7.35 -8.88 10.42
C ASN A 147 -7.28 -10.03 9.40
N PRO A 148 -6.06 -10.50 9.01
CA PRO A 148 -5.91 -11.54 8.02
C PRO A 148 -6.45 -12.91 8.46
N ARG A 149 -6.44 -13.20 9.77
CA ARG A 149 -6.98 -14.45 10.31
C ARG A 149 -8.50 -14.51 10.17
N LEU A 150 -9.18 -13.38 10.40
CA LEU A 150 -10.63 -13.26 10.30
C LEU A 150 -11.09 -12.88 8.88
N ASN A 151 -10.17 -12.50 7.99
CA ASN A 151 -10.43 -11.96 6.67
C ASN A 151 -11.47 -10.83 6.70
N SER A 152 -11.34 -9.90 7.64
CA SER A 152 -12.33 -8.87 7.88
C SER A 152 -11.73 -7.54 8.29
N TRP A 153 -12.44 -6.46 7.97
CA TRP A 153 -12.10 -5.10 8.32
C TRP A 153 -12.88 -4.63 9.54
N LYS A 154 -12.23 -3.82 10.37
CA LYS A 154 -12.81 -3.10 11.49
C LYS A 154 -12.51 -1.62 11.34
N LYS A 155 -13.54 -0.76 11.43
CA LYS A 155 -13.37 0.70 11.51
C LYS A 155 -12.78 1.07 12.86
N LEU A 156 -11.77 1.94 12.86
CA LEU A 156 -11.17 2.45 14.09
C LEU A 156 -12.05 3.53 14.71
N LYS A 157 -12.04 3.62 16.04
CA LYS A 157 -12.83 4.63 16.78
C LYS A 157 -12.28 6.04 16.60
N GLN A 158 -10.96 6.16 16.49
CA GLN A 158 -10.25 7.42 16.31
C GLN A 158 -9.24 7.28 15.19
N SER A 159 -9.17 8.31 14.36
CA SER A 159 -8.14 8.51 13.35
C SER A 159 -8.03 10.01 13.11
N PHE A 160 -7.03 10.45 12.40
CA PHE A 160 -6.78 11.85 12.10
C PHE A 160 -6.33 11.98 10.64
N PRO A 161 -6.51 13.17 10.04
CA PRO A 161 -6.10 13.37 8.66
C PRO A 161 -4.58 13.26 8.54
N VAL A 162 -4.14 12.37 7.68
CA VAL A 162 -2.76 12.18 7.27
C VAL A 162 -2.72 11.67 5.84
N MET A 163 -1.91 12.23 4.98
CA MET A 163 -1.75 11.73 3.62
C MET A 163 -0.32 11.95 3.13
N ALA A 164 0.15 11.07 2.26
CA ALA A 164 1.50 11.11 1.71
C ALA A 164 2.62 11.09 2.77
N GLY A 165 2.30 10.69 3.99
CA GLY A 165 3.24 10.48 5.08
C GLY A 165 3.65 9.02 5.22
N ASN A 166 4.27 8.71 6.35
CA ASN A 166 4.63 7.35 6.73
C ASN A 166 3.99 6.97 8.07
N ALA A 167 3.71 5.69 8.25
CA ALA A 167 3.34 5.13 9.54
C ALA A 167 4.27 3.98 9.88
N LEU A 168 4.74 3.94 11.12
CA LEU A 168 5.64 2.92 11.63
C LEU A 168 5.05 2.29 12.89
N SER A 169 5.15 0.96 12.98
CA SER A 169 4.86 0.26 14.23
C SER A 169 5.92 0.58 15.27
N CYS A 170 5.49 0.84 16.50
CA CYS A 170 6.37 1.14 17.62
C CYS A 170 5.94 0.34 18.84
N GLY A 171 6.86 -0.40 19.44
CA GLY A 171 6.56 -1.26 20.57
C GLY A 171 5.48 -2.30 20.27
N ALA A 172 4.71 -2.65 21.29
CA ALA A 172 3.73 -3.74 21.19
C ALA A 172 2.44 -3.36 20.47
N ASN A 173 2.01 -2.08 20.55
CA ASN A 173 0.68 -1.65 20.09
C ASN A 173 0.56 -0.16 19.71
N HIS A 174 1.68 0.53 19.51
CA HIS A 174 1.68 1.92 19.08
C HIS A 174 1.96 2.05 17.58
N ILE A 175 1.44 3.11 16.98
CA ILE A 175 1.71 3.51 15.61
C ILE A 175 2.16 4.96 15.64
N LEU A 176 3.32 5.22 15.06
CA LEU A 176 3.85 6.57 14.86
C LEU A 176 3.55 7.04 13.45
N PHE A 177 3.10 8.27 13.30
CA PHE A 177 2.90 8.92 12.02
C PHE A 177 3.97 9.99 11.82
N LEU A 178 4.58 10.01 10.64
CA LEU A 178 5.68 10.89 10.28
C LEU A 178 5.35 11.63 8.98
N GLY A 179 5.25 12.94 9.06
CA GLY A 179 4.90 13.78 7.91
C GLY A 179 3.41 13.67 7.52
N GLY A 180 3.06 14.22 6.34
CA GLY A 180 1.68 14.23 5.80
C GLY A 180 1.07 15.61 5.75
#